data_f77067f08b81440091f71586da65fcff
#
_entry.id   f77067f08b81440091f71586da65fcff
#
_cell.length_a   1.000
_cell.length_b   1.000
_cell.length_c   1.000
_cell.angle_alpha   90.00
_cell.angle_beta   90.00
_cell.angle_gamma   90.00
#
_symmetry.space_group_name_H-M   'P 1'
#
loop_
_entity.id
_entity.type
_entity.pdbx_description
1 polymer ?
#
loop_
_entity_poly.entity_id
_entity_poly.type
_entity_poly.pdbx_seq_one_letter_code
_entity_poly.pdbx_strand_id
1 'polypeptide(L)'
;MAEHMDKASILDELRSKYAALEAILAPLDEAQMTTPGVIGGWSIKDILAHVTAWHHRLLAWLHAAGHNEEPTISGPNSEEEMDRLNEQFYQENKSRPLADVLGDFRSSYPQIVEAVQAMPEEDLIDPRRFAWLDGDSLRQLVAGDTYDHYEEHRQQIEEWLARPN
;
A
#
# COMPACT_ATOMS: atom_id res chain seq x y z
N MET A 1 17.48 5.03 -19.74
CA MET A 1 17.46 3.58 -19.50
C MET A 1 16.58 3.32 -18.29
N ALA A 2 15.57 2.50 -18.43
CA ALA A 2 14.84 2.05 -17.26
C ALA A 2 15.81 1.24 -16.39
N GLU A 3 16.05 1.68 -15.15
CA GLU A 3 16.80 0.89 -14.19
C GLU A 3 16.11 -0.48 -14.08
N HIS A 4 16.86 -1.52 -14.34
CA HIS A 4 16.39 -2.88 -14.20
C HIS A 4 16.28 -3.18 -12.70
N MET A 5 15.11 -2.87 -12.12
CA MET A 5 14.85 -3.20 -10.72
C MET A 5 14.71 -4.71 -10.59
N ASP A 6 15.72 -5.32 -10.00
CA ASP A 6 15.70 -6.71 -9.60
C ASP A 6 14.88 -6.90 -8.29
N LYS A 7 14.66 -8.14 -7.90
CA LYS A 7 13.90 -8.45 -6.67
C LYS A 7 14.54 -7.86 -5.41
N ALA A 8 15.88 -7.80 -5.34
CA ALA A 8 16.58 -7.20 -4.22
C ALA A 8 16.26 -5.72 -4.10
N SER A 9 16.29 -4.98 -5.22
CA SER A 9 15.94 -3.55 -5.26
C SER A 9 14.47 -3.31 -4.88
N ILE A 10 13.54 -4.15 -5.33
CA ILE A 10 12.12 -4.07 -4.93
C ILE A 10 11.98 -4.21 -3.41
N LEU A 11 12.64 -5.19 -2.82
CA LEU A 11 12.61 -5.41 -1.37
C LEU A 11 13.27 -4.28 -0.59
N ASP A 12 14.34 -3.69 -1.10
CA ASP A 12 15.02 -2.56 -0.46
C ASP A 12 14.14 -1.30 -0.48
N GLU A 13 13.47 -0.99 -1.60
CA GLU A 13 12.50 0.10 -1.69
C GLU A 13 11.33 -0.12 -0.72
N LEU A 14 10.76 -1.32 -0.73
CA LEU A 14 9.66 -1.69 0.15
C LEU A 14 10.00 -1.46 1.62
N ARG A 15 11.16 -1.94 2.07
CA ARG A 15 11.63 -1.80 3.45
C ARG A 15 11.98 -0.37 3.81
N SER A 16 12.69 0.33 2.92
CA SER A 16 13.14 1.71 3.14
C SER A 16 11.96 2.68 3.25
N LYS A 17 10.99 2.59 2.34
CA LYS A 17 9.82 3.48 2.34
C LYS A 17 8.86 3.18 3.50
N TYR A 18 8.69 1.92 3.85
CA TYR A 18 7.92 1.56 5.04
C TYR A 18 8.57 2.10 6.32
N ALA A 19 9.89 1.93 6.46
CA ALA A 19 10.62 2.45 7.62
C ALA A 19 10.56 3.99 7.71
N ALA A 20 10.61 4.68 6.58
CA ALA A 20 10.47 6.14 6.53
C ALA A 20 9.07 6.60 6.98
N LEU A 21 8.01 5.90 6.55
CA LEU A 21 6.65 6.16 7.01
C LEU A 21 6.50 5.90 8.51
N GLU A 22 6.95 4.76 9.00
CA GLU A 22 6.92 4.45 10.45
C GLU A 22 7.70 5.47 11.28
N ALA A 23 8.81 6.00 10.78
CA ALA A 23 9.62 7.00 11.49
C ALA A 23 8.84 8.30 11.74
N ILE A 24 7.99 8.74 10.82
CA ILE A 24 7.16 9.94 11.04
C ILE A 24 5.95 9.66 11.93
N LEU A 25 5.49 8.41 12.00
CA LEU A 25 4.37 8.01 12.86
C LEU A 25 4.80 7.82 14.33
N ALA A 26 6.01 7.37 14.57
CA ALA A 26 6.50 6.98 15.89
C ALA A 26 6.34 8.07 16.99
N PRO A 27 6.63 9.37 16.72
CA PRO A 27 6.48 10.41 17.73
C PRO A 27 5.05 10.93 17.90
N LEU A 28 4.09 10.49 17.09
CA LEU A 28 2.72 11.03 17.08
C LEU A 28 1.88 10.39 18.17
N ASP A 29 1.04 11.22 18.82
CA ASP A 29 0.04 10.73 19.77
C ASP A 29 -1.29 10.37 19.09
N GLU A 30 -2.21 9.78 19.84
CA GLU A 30 -3.52 9.39 19.34
C GLU A 30 -4.32 10.58 18.78
N ALA A 31 -4.24 11.75 19.44
CA ALA A 31 -4.95 12.93 18.99
C ALA A 31 -4.46 13.39 17.61
N GLN A 32 -3.15 13.41 17.38
CA GLN A 32 -2.57 13.73 16.08
C GLN A 32 -2.96 12.72 15.01
N MET A 33 -2.96 11.42 15.33
CA MET A 33 -3.30 10.36 14.37
C MET A 33 -4.80 10.31 14.02
N THR A 34 -5.67 10.82 14.87
CA THR A 34 -7.13 10.77 14.67
C THR A 34 -7.74 12.12 14.27
N THR A 35 -6.96 13.17 14.19
CA THR A 35 -7.43 14.50 13.75
C THR A 35 -7.68 14.50 12.25
N PRO A 36 -8.90 14.85 11.77
CA PRO A 36 -9.21 14.96 10.35
C PRO A 36 -8.43 16.10 9.68
N GLY A 37 -8.32 16.02 8.34
CA GLY A 37 -7.82 17.13 7.53
C GLY A 37 -6.43 16.93 6.94
N VAL A 38 -5.87 15.72 6.99
CA VAL A 38 -4.58 15.41 6.35
C VAL A 38 -4.76 15.41 4.82
N ILE A 39 -5.73 14.64 4.34
CA ILE A 39 -6.16 14.60 2.94
C ILE A 39 -7.69 14.78 2.93
N GLY A 40 -8.18 15.90 2.47
CA GLY A 40 -9.61 16.19 2.58
C GLY A 40 -10.08 16.07 4.03
N GLY A 41 -11.05 15.19 4.30
CA GLY A 41 -11.54 14.91 5.66
C GLY A 41 -10.83 13.76 6.38
N TRP A 42 -9.82 13.12 5.77
CA TRP A 42 -9.15 11.94 6.33
C TRP A 42 -8.11 12.31 7.38
N SER A 43 -8.06 11.52 8.44
CA SER A 43 -6.99 11.51 9.44
C SER A 43 -5.83 10.58 9.00
N ILE A 44 -4.71 10.61 9.74
CA ILE A 44 -3.63 9.63 9.56
C ILE A 44 -4.16 8.20 9.73
N LYS A 45 -5.01 7.97 10.74
CA LYS A 45 -5.67 6.67 10.94
C LYS A 45 -6.41 6.20 9.68
N ASP A 46 -7.17 7.09 9.04
CA ASP A 46 -7.93 6.77 7.83
C ASP A 46 -7.00 6.43 6.65
N ILE A 47 -5.89 7.15 6.52
CA ILE A 47 -4.85 6.86 5.53
C ILE A 47 -4.26 5.47 5.77
N LEU A 48 -3.89 5.11 7.00
CA LEU A 48 -3.32 3.81 7.32
C LEU A 48 -4.31 2.66 7.07
N ALA A 49 -5.59 2.86 7.37
CA ALA A 49 -6.64 1.90 7.04
C ALA A 49 -6.79 1.72 5.52
N HIS A 50 -6.73 2.81 4.77
CA HIS A 50 -6.74 2.80 3.30
C HIS A 50 -5.53 2.03 2.73
N VAL A 51 -4.32 2.31 3.19
CA VAL A 51 -3.12 1.58 2.77
C VAL A 51 -3.25 0.09 3.10
N THR A 52 -3.74 -0.26 4.27
CA THR A 52 -3.95 -1.66 4.69
C THR A 52 -4.97 -2.38 3.80
N ALA A 53 -6.03 -1.72 3.38
CA ALA A 53 -7.00 -2.30 2.45
C ALA A 53 -6.35 -2.64 1.10
N TRP A 54 -5.47 -1.78 0.58
CA TRP A 54 -4.69 -2.06 -0.62
C TRP A 54 -3.66 -3.16 -0.40
N HIS A 55 -3.03 -3.25 0.77
CA HIS A 55 -2.17 -4.39 1.14
C HIS A 55 -2.90 -5.72 1.05
N HIS A 56 -4.13 -5.80 1.55
CA HIS A 56 -4.93 -7.03 1.51
C HIS A 56 -5.26 -7.44 0.06
N ARG A 57 -5.55 -6.47 -0.80
CA ARG A 57 -5.78 -6.73 -2.22
C ARG A 57 -4.50 -7.21 -2.91
N LEU A 58 -3.38 -6.54 -2.66
CA LEU A 58 -2.08 -6.97 -3.19
C LEU A 58 -1.72 -8.39 -2.74
N LEU A 59 -1.91 -8.72 -1.46
CA LEU A 59 -1.67 -10.06 -0.95
C LEU A 59 -2.52 -11.12 -1.66
N ALA A 60 -3.80 -10.83 -1.95
CA ALA A 60 -4.64 -11.72 -2.73
C ALA A 60 -4.12 -11.92 -4.14
N TRP A 61 -3.62 -10.88 -4.78
CA TRP A 61 -3.04 -10.95 -6.13
C TRP A 61 -1.71 -11.68 -6.15
N LEU A 62 -0.83 -11.43 -5.20
CA LEU A 62 0.45 -12.16 -5.07
C LEU A 62 0.21 -13.64 -4.77
N HIS A 63 -0.79 -13.95 -3.96
CA HIS A 63 -1.19 -15.35 -3.69
C HIS A 63 -1.67 -16.05 -4.96
N ALA A 64 -2.57 -15.44 -5.72
CA ALA A 64 -3.05 -15.98 -6.99
C ALA A 64 -1.90 -16.19 -7.99
N ALA A 65 -1.03 -15.20 -8.13
CA ALA A 65 0.14 -15.28 -9.00
C ALA A 65 1.08 -16.44 -8.60
N GLY A 66 1.32 -16.61 -7.30
CA GLY A 66 2.16 -17.70 -6.78
C GLY A 66 1.61 -19.10 -7.05
N HIS A 67 0.29 -19.21 -7.27
CA HIS A 67 -0.39 -20.45 -7.68
C HIS A 67 -0.66 -20.53 -9.18
N ASN A 68 -0.17 -19.55 -9.95
CA ASN A 68 -0.42 -19.43 -11.38
C ASN A 68 -1.93 -19.35 -11.72
N GLU A 69 -2.68 -18.67 -10.87
CA GLU A 69 -4.11 -18.44 -10.98
C GLU A 69 -4.41 -16.96 -11.27
N GLU A 70 -5.54 -16.68 -11.89
CA GLU A 70 -6.05 -15.32 -12.00
C GLU A 70 -6.75 -14.93 -10.71
N PRO A 71 -6.49 -13.74 -10.14
CA PRO A 71 -7.17 -13.32 -8.92
C PRO A 71 -8.67 -13.12 -9.14
N THR A 72 -9.46 -13.48 -8.15
CA THR A 72 -10.92 -13.28 -8.17
C THR A 72 -11.34 -11.82 -7.93
N ILE A 73 -10.45 -11.02 -7.39
CA ILE A 73 -10.65 -9.59 -7.15
C ILE A 73 -10.02 -8.81 -8.31
N SER A 74 -10.85 -8.16 -9.12
CA SER A 74 -10.36 -7.29 -10.20
C SER A 74 -9.85 -5.95 -9.65
N GLY A 75 -8.87 -5.36 -10.34
CA GLY A 75 -8.46 -3.98 -10.09
C GLY A 75 -9.48 -2.97 -10.59
N PRO A 76 -9.42 -1.73 -10.12
CA PRO A 76 -10.25 -0.66 -10.66
C PRO A 76 -9.84 -0.35 -12.10
N ASN A 77 -10.85 -0.18 -12.98
CA ASN A 77 -10.65 0.10 -14.40
C ASN A 77 -10.73 1.60 -14.74
N SER A 78 -11.04 2.43 -13.75
CA SER A 78 -11.19 3.88 -13.93
C SER A 78 -10.88 4.61 -12.63
N GLU A 79 -10.63 5.91 -12.73
CA GLU A 79 -10.46 6.80 -11.59
C GLU A 79 -11.74 6.82 -10.71
N GLU A 80 -12.91 6.80 -11.33
CA GLU A 80 -14.19 6.73 -10.61
C GLU A 80 -14.35 5.44 -9.80
N GLU A 81 -13.91 4.31 -10.33
CA GLU A 81 -13.88 3.04 -9.57
C GLU A 81 -12.87 3.07 -8.43
N MET A 82 -11.70 3.66 -8.66
CA MET A 82 -10.68 3.87 -7.64
C MET A 82 -11.24 4.70 -6.48
N ASP A 83 -11.85 5.83 -6.78
CA ASP A 83 -12.45 6.72 -5.78
C ASP A 83 -13.56 6.04 -5.00
N ARG A 84 -14.39 5.24 -5.66
CA ARG A 84 -15.47 4.48 -5.03
C ARG A 84 -14.94 3.40 -4.07
N LEU A 85 -13.87 2.69 -4.45
CA LEU A 85 -13.19 1.74 -3.57
C LEU A 85 -12.57 2.43 -2.37
N ASN A 86 -11.88 3.54 -2.58
CA ASN A 86 -11.28 4.32 -1.50
C ASN A 86 -12.33 4.83 -0.52
N GLU A 87 -13.47 5.30 -1.00
CA GLU A 87 -14.59 5.71 -0.16
C GLU A 87 -15.19 4.52 0.60
N GLN A 88 -15.30 3.36 -0.03
CA GLN A 88 -15.76 2.14 0.64
C GLN A 88 -14.81 1.77 1.78
N PHE A 89 -13.51 1.74 1.56
CA PHE A 89 -12.51 1.46 2.60
C PHE A 89 -12.59 2.45 3.76
N TYR A 90 -12.78 3.73 3.45
CA TYR A 90 -12.98 4.75 4.48
C TYR A 90 -14.23 4.46 5.32
N GLN A 91 -15.37 4.21 4.70
CA GLN A 91 -16.62 3.93 5.41
C GLN A 91 -16.55 2.66 6.29
N GLU A 92 -15.87 1.63 5.82
CA GLU A 92 -15.66 0.38 6.56
C GLU A 92 -14.76 0.55 7.80
N ASN A 93 -13.83 1.50 7.77
CA ASN A 93 -12.77 1.62 8.78
C ASN A 93 -12.87 2.86 9.68
N LYS A 94 -13.62 3.89 9.31
CA LYS A 94 -13.66 5.19 10.02
C LYS A 94 -13.99 5.10 11.51
N SER A 95 -14.78 4.09 11.90
CA SER A 95 -15.20 3.88 13.29
C SER A 95 -14.30 2.91 14.06
N ARG A 96 -13.27 2.35 13.42
CA ARG A 96 -12.37 1.40 14.08
C ARG A 96 -11.40 2.13 15.02
N PRO A 97 -11.08 1.54 16.18
CA PRO A 97 -10.06 2.08 17.08
C PRO A 97 -8.69 2.20 16.39
N LEU A 98 -7.92 3.24 16.75
CA LEU A 98 -6.57 3.45 16.22
C LEU A 98 -5.66 2.24 16.42
N ALA A 99 -5.73 1.61 17.61
CA ALA A 99 -4.90 0.44 17.91
C ALA A 99 -5.14 -0.72 16.94
N ASP A 100 -6.39 -0.95 16.55
CA ASP A 100 -6.75 -2.01 15.60
C ASP A 100 -6.24 -1.69 14.19
N VAL A 101 -6.39 -0.45 13.74
CA VAL A 101 -5.90 0.01 12.43
C VAL A 101 -4.38 -0.08 12.37
N LEU A 102 -3.67 0.39 13.39
CA LEU A 102 -2.21 0.28 13.47
C LEU A 102 -1.74 -1.18 13.51
N GLY A 103 -2.44 -2.03 14.25
CA GLY A 103 -2.15 -3.46 14.32
C GLY A 103 -2.25 -4.13 12.96
N ASP A 104 -3.32 -3.87 12.21
CA ASP A 104 -3.51 -4.41 10.87
C ASP A 104 -2.47 -3.88 9.87
N PHE A 105 -2.20 -2.58 9.89
CA PHE A 105 -1.17 -1.96 9.05
C PHE A 105 0.20 -2.60 9.27
N ARG A 106 0.60 -2.76 10.52
CA ARG A 106 1.88 -3.33 10.90
C ARG A 106 1.97 -4.84 10.68
N SER A 107 0.85 -5.56 10.71
CA SER A 107 0.83 -7.00 10.45
C SER A 107 0.77 -7.36 8.97
N SER A 108 0.18 -6.53 8.13
CA SER A 108 0.10 -6.78 6.69
C SER A 108 1.44 -6.58 5.97
N TYR A 109 2.27 -5.66 6.44
CA TYR A 109 3.57 -5.36 5.84
C TYR A 109 4.52 -6.56 5.78
N PRO A 110 4.81 -7.29 6.88
CA PRO A 110 5.70 -8.46 6.80
C PRO A 110 5.15 -9.57 5.92
N GLN A 111 3.84 -9.71 5.80
CA GLN A 111 3.22 -10.67 4.89
C GLN A 111 3.51 -10.32 3.43
N ILE A 112 3.49 -9.05 3.07
CA ILE A 112 3.87 -8.58 1.73
C ILE A 112 5.35 -8.86 1.46
N VAL A 113 6.23 -8.53 2.42
CA VAL A 113 7.68 -8.82 2.30
C VAL A 113 7.90 -10.31 2.05
N GLU A 114 7.28 -11.17 2.82
CA GLU A 114 7.37 -12.62 2.67
C GLU A 114 6.86 -13.09 1.29
N ALA A 115 5.71 -12.58 0.86
CA ALA A 115 5.13 -12.94 -0.44
C ALA A 115 6.04 -12.51 -1.61
N VAL A 116 6.62 -11.31 -1.56
CA VAL A 116 7.57 -10.84 -2.58
C VAL A 116 8.87 -11.65 -2.56
N GLN A 117 9.39 -11.98 -1.37
CA GLN A 117 10.58 -12.83 -1.24
C GLN A 117 10.38 -14.22 -1.83
N ALA A 118 9.21 -14.81 -1.63
CA ALA A 118 8.87 -16.14 -2.13
C ALA A 118 8.66 -16.19 -3.65
N MET A 119 8.32 -15.06 -4.28
CA MET A 119 8.06 -14.99 -5.72
C MET A 119 9.36 -15.11 -6.52
N PRO A 120 9.41 -15.94 -7.59
CA PRO A 120 10.53 -15.92 -8.53
C PRO A 120 10.73 -14.51 -9.11
N GLU A 121 11.99 -14.11 -9.30
CA GLU A 121 12.30 -12.77 -9.81
C GLU A 121 11.66 -12.51 -11.18
N GLU A 122 11.75 -13.46 -12.10
CA GLU A 122 11.13 -13.31 -13.41
C GLU A 122 9.61 -13.14 -13.35
N ASP A 123 8.94 -13.76 -12.38
CA ASP A 123 7.50 -13.60 -12.18
C ASP A 123 7.14 -12.19 -11.70
N LEU A 124 8.06 -11.52 -10.99
CA LEU A 124 7.88 -10.14 -10.55
C LEU A 124 8.08 -9.11 -11.66
N ILE A 125 9.05 -9.33 -12.54
CA ILE A 125 9.53 -8.30 -13.46
C ILE A 125 9.07 -8.46 -14.91
N ASP A 126 8.72 -9.66 -15.37
CA ASP A 126 8.28 -9.87 -16.77
C ASP A 126 6.82 -9.40 -16.96
N PRO A 127 6.57 -8.35 -17.75
CA PRO A 127 5.21 -7.84 -17.99
C PRO A 127 4.34 -8.80 -18.84
N ARG A 128 4.92 -9.86 -19.38
CA ARG A 128 4.19 -10.86 -20.16
C ARG A 128 3.84 -12.10 -19.34
N ARG A 129 4.29 -12.17 -18.09
CA ARG A 129 4.16 -13.37 -17.26
C ARG A 129 2.71 -13.69 -16.91
N PHE A 130 1.91 -12.67 -16.63
CA PHE A 130 0.52 -12.83 -16.24
C PHE A 130 -0.39 -12.01 -17.16
N ALA A 131 -1.20 -12.71 -17.99
CA ALA A 131 -2.06 -12.08 -18.98
C ALA A 131 -3.13 -11.14 -18.36
N TRP A 132 -3.56 -11.43 -17.13
CA TRP A 132 -4.55 -10.62 -16.41
C TRP A 132 -4.01 -9.26 -15.92
N LEU A 133 -2.71 -9.02 -16.06
CA LEU A 133 -2.08 -7.73 -15.78
C LEU A 133 -2.11 -6.77 -16.98
N ASP A 134 -2.58 -7.24 -18.14
CA ASP A 134 -2.74 -6.42 -19.35
C ASP A 134 -1.48 -5.65 -19.77
N GLY A 135 -0.32 -6.29 -19.65
CA GLY A 135 0.98 -5.71 -20.01
C GLY A 135 1.76 -5.07 -18.87
N ASP A 136 1.20 -5.01 -17.66
CA ASP A 136 1.91 -4.62 -16.47
C ASP A 136 2.65 -5.83 -15.85
N SER A 137 3.65 -5.55 -15.04
CA SER A 137 4.32 -6.55 -14.22
C SER A 137 3.80 -6.55 -12.77
N LEU A 138 4.00 -7.66 -12.06
CA LEU A 138 3.70 -7.69 -10.62
C LEU A 138 4.47 -6.60 -9.85
N ARG A 139 5.68 -6.26 -10.29
CA ARG A 139 6.47 -5.17 -9.71
C ARG A 139 5.70 -3.85 -9.68
N GLN A 140 4.96 -3.54 -10.75
CA GLN A 140 4.17 -2.30 -10.82
C GLN A 140 3.03 -2.31 -9.82
N LEU A 141 2.37 -3.45 -9.59
CA LEU A 141 1.36 -3.58 -8.53
C LEU A 141 1.99 -3.43 -7.14
N VAL A 142 3.12 -4.11 -6.91
CA VAL A 142 3.84 -3.99 -5.63
C VAL A 142 4.24 -2.55 -5.38
N ALA A 143 4.80 -1.85 -6.38
CA ALA A 143 5.18 -0.45 -6.26
C ALA A 143 3.98 0.44 -5.89
N GLY A 144 2.90 0.34 -6.66
CA GLY A 144 1.70 1.17 -6.50
C GLY A 144 0.98 0.97 -5.18
N ASP A 145 0.97 -0.23 -4.65
CA ASP A 145 0.29 -0.56 -3.40
C ASP A 145 1.22 -0.51 -2.16
N THR A 146 2.52 -0.32 -2.34
CA THR A 146 3.49 -0.28 -1.25
C THR A 146 4.42 0.94 -1.31
N TYR A 147 5.62 0.82 -1.86
CA TYR A 147 6.66 1.84 -1.65
C TYR A 147 6.34 3.21 -2.29
N ASP A 148 5.68 3.26 -3.43
CA ASP A 148 5.21 4.52 -4.02
C ASP A 148 4.06 5.11 -3.20
N HIS A 149 3.16 4.27 -2.72
CA HIS A 149 2.01 4.62 -1.88
C HIS A 149 2.46 5.13 -0.49
N TYR A 150 3.45 4.45 0.12
CA TYR A 150 4.03 4.91 1.39
C TYR A 150 4.69 6.28 1.24
N GLU A 151 5.42 6.50 0.16
CA GLU A 151 6.10 7.77 -0.09
C GLU A 151 5.10 8.92 -0.31
N GLU A 152 4.06 8.68 -1.10
CA GLU A 152 3.00 9.66 -1.33
C GLU A 152 2.35 10.08 -0.01
N HIS A 153 1.90 9.12 0.79
CA HIS A 153 1.24 9.42 2.05
C HIS A 153 2.19 9.98 3.11
N ARG A 154 3.44 9.55 3.12
CA ARG A 154 4.47 10.14 3.98
C ARG A 154 4.60 11.63 3.73
N GLN A 155 4.71 12.04 2.47
CA GLN A 155 4.81 13.45 2.09
C GLN A 155 3.57 14.24 2.51
N GLN A 156 2.38 13.71 2.27
CA GLN A 156 1.12 14.35 2.68
C GLN A 156 1.01 14.54 4.20
N ILE A 157 1.43 13.55 4.97
CA ILE A 157 1.44 13.63 6.43
C ILE A 157 2.46 14.66 6.91
N GLU A 158 3.67 14.67 6.35
CA GLU A 158 4.71 15.67 6.69
C GLU A 158 4.25 17.09 6.39
N GLU A 159 3.64 17.31 5.23
CA GLU A 159 3.09 18.63 4.85
C GLU A 159 1.98 19.07 5.83
N TRP A 160 1.12 18.14 6.24
CA TRP A 160 0.08 18.44 7.22
C TRP A 160 0.66 18.78 8.59
N LEU A 161 1.64 18.01 9.07
CA LEU A 161 2.32 18.26 10.35
C LEU A 161 3.08 19.60 10.36
N ALA A 162 3.53 20.07 9.22
CA ALA A 162 4.25 21.35 9.07
C ALA A 162 3.33 22.55 8.94
N ARG A 163 2.00 22.38 8.82
CA ARG A 163 1.06 23.50 8.75
C ARG A 163 1.05 24.29 10.07
N PRO A 164 1.10 25.64 10.01
CA PRO A 164 0.95 26.45 11.21
C PRO A 164 -0.45 26.27 11.82
N ASN A 165 -0.50 26.22 13.17
CA ASN A 165 -1.76 26.17 13.94
C ASN A 165 -2.52 27.49 13.84
#